data_4ceefce47a6b0df50b0c1cb6cf74a3d2
#
_entry.id   4ceefce47a6b0df50b0c1cb6cf74a3d2
#
_cell.length_a   1.000
_cell.length_b   1.000
_cell.length_c   1.000
_cell.angle_alpha   90.00
_cell.angle_beta   90.00
_cell.angle_gamma   90.00
#
_symmetry.space_group_name_H-M   'P 1'
#
loop_
_entity.id
_entity.type
_entity.pdbx_description
1 polymer ?
#
loop_
_entity_poly.entity_id
_entity_poly.type
_entity_poly.pdbx_seq_one_letter_code
_entity_poly.pdbx_strand_id
1 'polypeptide(L)'
;MRPIIFVLSLIIMSSKLASAETIQIDFTSDDSYSVEVAKIDVGDTIDWLPKNEGHNVEFLGGPDFNSLPERSDLNAFYSVTFNLTGVYLYHCTPHGNMGMLGLVIVGNDFHNLKDIEGIELSRVAKSVLKRLIRIAKSNS
;
A
#
# COMPACT_ATOMS: atom_id res chain seq x y z
N MET A 1 -39.77 -45.79 27.92
CA MET A 1 -39.17 -44.43 27.87
C MET A 1 -37.76 -44.55 27.40
N ARG A 2 -37.47 -44.06 26.19
CA ARG A 2 -36.10 -44.00 25.64
C ARG A 2 -35.52 -42.62 25.91
N PRO A 3 -34.30 -42.46 26.50
CA PRO A 3 -33.71 -41.15 26.67
C PRO A 3 -33.20 -40.63 25.32
N ILE A 4 -33.65 -39.43 24.98
CA ILE A 4 -33.14 -38.67 23.85
C ILE A 4 -31.81 -38.02 24.29
N ILE A 5 -30.70 -38.51 23.73
CA ILE A 5 -29.37 -37.93 23.97
C ILE A 5 -29.21 -36.77 22.98
N PHE A 6 -29.31 -35.55 23.46
CA PHE A 6 -28.90 -34.36 22.69
C PHE A 6 -27.38 -34.31 22.63
N VAL A 7 -26.84 -34.63 21.47
CA VAL A 7 -25.41 -34.39 21.18
C VAL A 7 -25.25 -32.92 20.80
N LEU A 8 -24.77 -32.13 21.74
CA LEU A 8 -24.42 -30.72 21.50
C LEU A 8 -23.10 -30.69 20.71
N SER A 9 -23.21 -30.51 19.38
CA SER A 9 -22.03 -30.36 18.52
C SER A 9 -21.42 -28.97 18.73
N LEU A 10 -20.32 -28.94 19.46
CA LEU A 10 -19.54 -27.71 19.68
C LEU A 10 -18.74 -27.41 18.40
N ILE A 11 -19.24 -26.49 17.59
CA ILE A 11 -18.50 -25.97 16.42
C ILE A 11 -17.40 -25.04 16.96
N ILE A 12 -16.17 -25.53 17.01
CA ILE A 12 -14.99 -24.71 17.30
C ILE A 12 -14.68 -23.93 16.03
N MET A 13 -15.12 -22.67 15.95
CA MET A 13 -14.66 -21.73 14.94
C MET A 13 -13.20 -21.37 15.25
N SER A 14 -12.27 -22.02 14.56
CA SER A 14 -10.86 -21.65 14.57
C SER A 14 -10.71 -20.34 13.80
N SER A 15 -10.69 -19.21 14.51
CA SER A 15 -10.30 -17.94 13.92
C SER A 15 -8.79 -17.98 13.65
N LYS A 16 -8.40 -18.10 12.38
CA LYS A 16 -7.01 -17.85 11.97
C LYS A 16 -6.73 -16.37 12.25
N LEU A 17 -5.95 -16.06 13.27
CA LEU A 17 -5.33 -14.76 13.45
C LEU A 17 -4.38 -14.57 12.26
N ALA A 18 -4.72 -13.62 11.36
CA ALA A 18 -3.82 -13.20 10.30
C ALA A 18 -2.59 -12.55 10.96
N SER A 19 -1.37 -13.08 10.73
CA SER A 19 -0.13 -12.46 11.17
C SER A 19 0.25 -11.32 10.21
N ALA A 20 0.82 -10.23 10.74
CA ALA A 20 1.37 -9.14 9.94
C ALA A 20 2.46 -9.65 8.99
N GLU A 21 2.41 -9.18 7.74
CA GLU A 21 3.36 -9.54 6.69
C GLU A 21 4.28 -8.37 6.35
N THR A 22 5.44 -8.69 5.75
CA THR A 22 6.36 -7.71 5.19
C THR A 22 6.49 -7.94 3.70
N ILE A 23 6.22 -6.90 2.90
CA ILE A 23 6.36 -6.90 1.45
C ILE A 23 7.59 -6.11 1.07
N GLN A 24 8.39 -6.64 0.13
CA GLN A 24 9.56 -5.94 -0.41
C GLN A 24 9.25 -5.29 -1.74
N ILE A 25 9.67 -4.04 -1.90
CA ILE A 25 9.58 -3.26 -3.14
C ILE A 25 10.98 -2.78 -3.49
N ASP A 26 11.47 -3.12 -4.68
CA ASP A 26 12.77 -2.68 -5.15
C ASP A 26 12.67 -1.37 -5.94
N PHE A 27 13.68 -0.53 -5.84
CA PHE A 27 13.91 0.53 -6.81
C PHE A 27 14.51 -0.10 -8.07
N THR A 28 13.88 0.11 -9.23
CA THR A 28 14.31 -0.51 -10.48
C THR A 28 15.25 0.41 -11.28
N SER A 29 15.93 -0.17 -12.27
CA SER A 29 16.76 0.59 -13.22
C SER A 29 15.95 1.42 -14.23
N ASP A 30 14.62 1.21 -14.29
CA ASP A 30 13.70 1.88 -15.21
C ASP A 30 13.01 3.10 -14.59
N ASP A 31 13.53 3.64 -13.50
CA ASP A 31 12.90 4.72 -12.73
C ASP A 31 11.46 4.35 -12.30
N SER A 32 11.30 3.16 -11.76
CA SER A 32 10.02 2.65 -11.26
C SER A 32 10.21 1.86 -9.95
N TYR A 33 9.12 1.56 -9.29
CA TYR A 33 9.06 0.61 -8.18
C TYR A 33 8.70 -0.77 -8.71
N SER A 34 9.34 -1.84 -8.21
CA SER A 34 9.07 -3.21 -8.67
C SER A 34 7.62 -3.65 -8.44
N VAL A 35 6.97 -3.08 -7.43
CA VAL A 35 5.53 -3.20 -7.17
C VAL A 35 4.96 -1.80 -7.13
N GLU A 36 4.20 -1.43 -8.16
CA GLU A 36 3.61 -0.10 -8.24
C GLU A 36 2.28 0.03 -7.49
N VAL A 37 1.57 -1.07 -7.29
CA VAL A 37 0.33 -1.12 -6.49
C VAL A 37 0.45 -2.26 -5.48
N ALA A 38 0.63 -1.91 -4.22
CA ALA A 38 0.69 -2.86 -3.12
C ALA A 38 -0.67 -2.91 -2.40
N LYS A 39 -1.24 -4.11 -2.27
CA LYS A 39 -2.44 -4.35 -1.47
C LYS A 39 -2.05 -5.09 -0.21
N ILE A 40 -2.29 -4.48 0.93
CA ILE A 40 -1.87 -4.97 2.23
C ILE A 40 -2.99 -4.85 3.26
N ASP A 41 -2.82 -5.50 4.39
CA ASP A 41 -3.69 -5.40 5.55
C ASP A 41 -3.11 -4.43 6.59
N VAL A 42 -3.97 -3.96 7.49
CA VAL A 42 -3.55 -3.16 8.65
C VAL A 42 -2.52 -3.95 9.46
N GLY A 43 -1.41 -3.30 9.80
CA GLY A 43 -0.30 -3.88 10.53
C GLY A 43 0.81 -4.45 9.66
N ASP A 44 0.59 -4.55 8.34
CA ASP A 44 1.62 -4.98 7.41
C ASP A 44 2.70 -3.90 7.20
N THR A 45 3.87 -4.34 6.80
CA THR A 45 5.04 -3.50 6.57
C THR A 45 5.45 -3.58 5.10
N ILE A 46 5.89 -2.45 4.55
CA ILE A 46 6.59 -2.41 3.27
C ILE A 46 8.03 -2.00 3.50
N ASP A 47 8.95 -2.79 2.96
CA ASP A 47 10.37 -2.50 2.91
C ASP A 47 10.76 -2.11 1.48
N TRP A 48 11.27 -0.89 1.31
CA TRP A 48 11.84 -0.45 0.04
C TRP A 48 13.35 -0.67 0.05
N LEU A 49 13.84 -1.33 -1.01
CA LEU A 49 15.22 -1.77 -1.13
C LEU A 49 15.94 -0.97 -2.23
N PRO A 50 17.08 -0.34 -1.92
CA PRO A 50 17.83 0.50 -2.86
C PRO A 50 18.67 -0.35 -3.83
N LYS A 51 18.02 -1.18 -4.64
CA LYS A 51 18.68 -2.04 -5.64
C LYS A 51 19.29 -1.24 -6.79
N ASN A 52 18.79 -0.04 -7.05
CA ASN A 52 19.31 0.90 -8.01
C ASN A 52 19.38 2.29 -7.39
N GLU A 53 20.42 3.03 -7.72
CA GLU A 53 20.69 4.36 -7.15
C GLU A 53 19.82 5.46 -7.74
N GLY A 54 19.69 6.58 -7.04
CA GLY A 54 19.00 7.78 -7.49
C GLY A 54 17.52 7.83 -7.11
N HIS A 55 17.08 7.00 -6.17
CA HIS A 55 15.67 6.86 -5.82
C HIS A 55 15.42 6.97 -4.31
N ASN A 56 14.19 7.35 -3.98
CA ASN A 56 13.69 7.42 -2.60
C ASN A 56 12.17 7.18 -2.56
N VAL A 57 11.59 7.36 -1.38
CA VAL A 57 10.14 7.29 -1.13
C VAL A 57 9.70 8.58 -0.44
N GLU A 58 8.75 9.29 -1.06
CA GLU A 58 8.10 10.47 -0.50
C GLU A 58 6.59 10.33 -0.63
N PHE A 59 5.89 10.29 0.51
CA PHE A 59 4.43 10.22 0.51
C PHE A 59 3.82 11.57 0.19
N LEU A 60 2.89 11.57 -0.77
CA LEU A 60 2.16 12.75 -1.24
C LEU A 60 0.76 12.84 -0.64
N GLY A 61 0.19 11.72 -0.22
CA GLY A 61 -1.12 11.66 0.39
C GLY A 61 -1.42 10.30 1.02
N GLY A 62 -2.41 10.29 1.88
CA GLY A 62 -2.86 9.10 2.61
C GLY A 62 -4.18 9.36 3.32
N PRO A 63 -4.67 8.42 4.13
CA PRO A 63 -5.91 8.58 4.89
C PRO A 63 -5.89 9.76 5.86
N ASP A 64 -4.71 10.12 6.36
CA ASP A 64 -4.47 11.31 7.18
C ASP A 64 -3.29 12.10 6.60
N PHE A 65 -3.60 13.22 5.93
CA PHE A 65 -2.58 14.09 5.33
C PHE A 65 -1.68 14.78 6.36
N ASN A 66 -2.10 14.86 7.63
CA ASN A 66 -1.31 15.47 8.70
C ASN A 66 -0.34 14.46 9.35
N SER A 67 -0.43 13.19 9.00
CA SER A 67 0.33 12.10 9.61
C SER A 67 0.89 11.14 8.56
N LEU A 68 1.49 11.68 7.50
CA LEU A 68 2.16 10.87 6.48
C LEU A 68 3.52 10.38 7.02
N PRO A 69 3.98 9.19 6.59
CA PRO A 69 5.34 8.73 6.87
C PRO A 69 6.37 9.75 6.38
N GLU A 70 7.47 9.91 7.11
CA GLU A 70 8.55 10.81 6.71
C GLU A 70 9.18 10.36 5.38
N ARG A 71 9.67 11.33 4.61
CA ARG A 71 10.39 11.05 3.37
C ARG A 71 11.69 10.30 3.67
N SER A 72 11.98 9.26 2.89
CA SER A 72 13.26 8.57 2.97
C SER A 72 14.40 9.41 2.37
N ASP A 73 15.63 9.11 2.80
CA ASP A 73 16.81 9.60 2.10
C ASP A 73 16.96 8.89 0.74
N LEU A 74 17.73 9.53 -0.16
CA LEU A 74 18.11 8.89 -1.42
C LEU A 74 19.00 7.68 -1.15
N ASN A 75 18.78 6.62 -1.94
CA ASN A 75 19.59 5.39 -1.91
C ASN A 75 19.58 4.66 -0.56
N ALA A 76 18.57 4.90 0.26
CA ALA A 76 18.45 4.29 1.57
C ALA A 76 17.42 3.15 1.57
N PHE A 77 17.68 2.13 2.39
CA PHE A 77 16.64 1.21 2.83
C PHE A 77 15.59 2.01 3.62
N TYR A 78 14.31 1.73 3.36
CA TYR A 78 13.22 2.43 4.02
C TYR A 78 12.10 1.44 4.36
N SER A 79 11.54 1.56 5.55
CA SER A 79 10.51 0.64 6.04
C SER A 79 9.38 1.41 6.69
N VAL A 80 8.13 1.05 6.35
CA VAL A 80 6.92 1.65 6.92
C VAL A 80 5.93 0.56 7.27
N THR A 81 5.41 0.61 8.49
CA THR A 81 4.26 -0.21 8.93
C THR A 81 2.99 0.62 8.84
N PHE A 82 1.94 0.07 8.21
CA PHE A 82 0.70 0.77 7.91
C PHE A 82 -0.40 0.37 8.90
N ASN A 83 -0.87 1.33 9.70
CA ASN A 83 -1.86 1.09 10.75
C ASN A 83 -3.23 1.72 10.48
N LEU A 84 -3.38 2.46 9.39
CA LEU A 84 -4.64 3.08 8.97
C LEU A 84 -5.08 2.50 7.62
N THR A 85 -6.36 2.16 7.50
CA THR A 85 -6.95 1.75 6.22
C THR A 85 -7.07 2.95 5.28
N GLY A 86 -6.97 2.67 3.98
CA GLY A 86 -7.12 3.68 2.94
C GLY A 86 -6.03 3.59 1.88
N VAL A 87 -5.99 4.61 1.03
CA VAL A 87 -5.08 4.73 -0.10
C VAL A 87 -3.95 5.70 0.23
N TYR A 88 -2.72 5.26 0.03
CA TYR A 88 -1.51 6.09 0.10
C TYR A 88 -0.93 6.25 -1.31
N LEU A 89 -0.56 7.48 -1.65
CA LEU A 89 0.23 7.79 -2.85
C LEU A 89 1.62 8.23 -2.44
N TYR A 90 2.62 7.64 -3.07
CA TYR A 90 4.01 8.08 -2.91
C TYR A 90 4.71 8.17 -4.26
N HIS A 91 5.82 8.89 -4.29
CA HIS A 91 6.66 9.02 -5.47
C HIS A 91 8.14 9.02 -5.11
N CYS A 92 8.98 8.93 -6.12
CA CYS A 92 10.39 9.25 -6.02
C CYS A 92 10.57 10.76 -6.20
N THR A 93 11.24 11.43 -5.27
CA THR A 93 11.41 12.90 -5.32
C THR A 93 12.02 13.37 -6.64
N PRO A 94 13.14 12.80 -7.14
CA PRO A 94 13.72 13.23 -8.42
C PRO A 94 12.95 12.76 -9.67
N HIS A 95 12.15 11.70 -9.62
CA HIS A 95 11.52 11.10 -10.80
C HIS A 95 9.98 11.12 -10.80
N GLY A 96 9.37 11.67 -9.75
CA GLY A 96 7.90 11.71 -9.60
C GLY A 96 7.20 12.40 -10.76
N ASN A 97 7.75 13.52 -11.24
CA ASN A 97 7.19 14.25 -12.39
C ASN A 97 7.27 13.47 -13.70
N MET A 98 8.13 12.48 -13.80
CA MET A 98 8.24 11.57 -14.93
C MET A 98 7.42 10.29 -14.75
N GLY A 99 6.72 10.15 -13.65
CA GLY A 99 5.79 9.05 -13.39
C GLY A 99 6.28 7.94 -12.48
N MET A 100 7.35 8.13 -11.72
CA MET A 100 7.78 7.17 -10.71
C MET A 100 6.93 7.30 -9.45
N LEU A 101 5.78 6.63 -9.46
CA LEU A 101 4.77 6.63 -8.41
C LEU A 101 4.46 5.22 -7.93
N GLY A 102 3.92 5.14 -6.71
CA GLY A 102 3.34 3.92 -6.16
C GLY A 102 2.08 4.19 -5.35
N LEU A 103 1.20 3.20 -5.32
CA LEU A 103 0.02 3.17 -4.46
C LEU A 103 0.14 2.06 -3.43
N VAL A 104 -0.29 2.36 -2.21
CA VAL A 104 -0.54 1.35 -1.18
C VAL A 104 -2.02 1.39 -0.84
N ILE A 105 -2.70 0.25 -0.95
CA ILE A 105 -4.08 0.08 -0.56
C ILE A 105 -4.11 -0.75 0.71
N VAL A 106 -4.49 -0.14 1.82
CA VAL A 106 -4.53 -0.79 3.13
C VAL A 106 -5.96 -1.18 3.48
N GLY A 107 -6.20 -2.47 3.71
CA GLY A 107 -7.51 -2.98 4.10
C GLY A 107 -8.57 -2.93 3.00
N ASN A 108 -8.17 -2.91 1.74
CA ASN A 108 -9.08 -2.79 0.58
C ASN A 108 -10.07 -1.62 0.73
N ASP A 109 -9.63 -0.52 1.30
CA ASP A 109 -10.42 0.65 1.62
C ASP A 109 -10.05 1.83 0.72
N PHE A 110 -11.02 2.31 -0.05
CA PHE A 110 -10.86 3.42 -1.00
C PHE A 110 -11.56 4.71 -0.54
N HIS A 111 -11.88 4.83 0.76
CA HIS A 111 -12.69 5.95 1.28
C HIS A 111 -12.08 7.32 0.99
N ASN A 112 -10.76 7.44 0.90
CA ASN A 112 -10.03 8.69 0.65
C ASN A 112 -9.54 8.84 -0.80
N LEU A 113 -10.01 8.01 -1.73
CA LEU A 113 -9.52 8.01 -3.11
C LEU A 113 -9.69 9.36 -3.81
N LYS A 114 -10.79 10.08 -3.55
CA LYS A 114 -11.01 11.43 -4.13
C LYS A 114 -9.95 12.43 -3.70
N ASP A 115 -9.49 12.35 -2.45
CA ASP A 115 -8.41 13.22 -1.95
C ASP A 115 -7.09 12.90 -2.66
N ILE A 116 -6.81 11.62 -2.91
CA ILE A 116 -5.64 11.18 -3.68
C ILE A 116 -5.72 11.68 -5.13
N GLU A 117 -6.86 11.55 -5.79
CA GLU A 117 -7.08 12.03 -7.15
C GLU A 117 -6.97 13.56 -7.27
N GLY A 118 -7.23 14.29 -6.18
CA GLY A 118 -7.13 15.75 -6.10
C GLY A 118 -5.70 16.29 -5.92
N ILE A 119 -4.70 15.45 -5.69
CA ILE A 119 -3.32 15.87 -5.51
C ILE A 119 -2.78 16.47 -6.82
N GLU A 120 -2.13 17.63 -6.71
CA GLU A 120 -1.48 18.29 -7.85
C GLU A 120 -0.26 17.50 -8.32
N LEU A 121 -0.30 17.05 -9.57
CA LEU A 121 0.76 16.28 -10.21
C LEU A 121 1.05 16.80 -11.61
N SER A 122 2.23 16.48 -12.15
CA SER A 122 2.53 16.68 -13.58
C SER A 122 1.53 15.90 -14.45
N ARG A 123 1.43 16.26 -15.73
CA ARG A 123 0.57 15.54 -16.69
C ARG A 123 0.93 14.06 -16.78
N VAL A 124 2.23 13.75 -16.80
CA VAL A 124 2.72 12.37 -16.87
C VAL A 124 2.37 11.61 -15.59
N ALA A 125 2.64 12.19 -14.43
CA ALA A 125 2.31 11.59 -13.14
C ALA A 125 0.80 11.35 -12.98
N LYS A 126 -0.05 12.29 -13.42
CA LYS A 126 -1.52 12.09 -13.43
C LYS A 126 -1.95 10.92 -14.29
N SER A 127 -1.35 10.74 -15.45
CA SER A 127 -1.63 9.62 -16.35
C SER A 127 -1.24 8.29 -15.70
N VAL A 128 -0.08 8.24 -15.06
CA VAL A 128 0.36 7.07 -14.31
C VAL A 128 -0.59 6.78 -13.13
N LEU A 129 -0.94 7.78 -12.34
CA LEU A 129 -1.88 7.62 -11.21
C LEU A 129 -3.20 7.00 -11.67
N LYS A 130 -3.79 7.47 -12.78
CA LYS A 130 -5.02 6.89 -13.34
C LYS A 130 -4.86 5.41 -13.69
N ARG A 131 -3.71 5.03 -14.24
CA ARG A 131 -3.39 3.62 -14.54
C ARG A 131 -3.31 2.80 -13.26
N LEU A 132 -2.60 3.30 -12.25
CA LEU A 132 -2.44 2.60 -10.96
C LEU A 132 -3.78 2.42 -10.24
N ILE A 133 -4.66 3.42 -10.26
CA ILE A 133 -6.00 3.32 -9.67
C ILE A 133 -6.82 2.25 -10.38
N ARG A 134 -6.77 2.16 -11.71
CA ARG A 134 -7.46 1.09 -12.45
C ARG A 134 -6.94 -0.29 -12.03
N ILE A 135 -5.63 -0.45 -11.90
CA ILE A 135 -5.03 -1.70 -11.43
C ILE A 135 -5.51 -2.03 -10.01
N ALA A 136 -5.48 -1.05 -9.11
CA ALA A 136 -5.93 -1.22 -7.73
C ALA A 136 -7.39 -1.71 -7.64
N LYS A 137 -8.28 -1.19 -8.48
CA LYS A 137 -9.71 -1.53 -8.50
C LYS A 137 -10.03 -2.83 -9.23
N SER A 138 -9.22 -3.26 -10.20
CA SER A 138 -9.54 -4.41 -11.06
C SER A 138 -9.47 -5.75 -10.34
N ASN A 139 -8.82 -5.83 -9.20
CA ASN A 139 -8.58 -7.05 -8.42
C ASN A 139 -9.25 -6.99 -7.03
N SER A 140 -10.25 -6.15 -6.85
CA SER A 140 -11.01 -6.01 -5.60
C SER A 140 -12.31 -6.78 -5.63
#